data_bec8fa9a8aed7fd3c2867239221b6cbf
#
_entry.id   bec8fa9a8aed7fd3c2867239221b6cbf
#
_cell.length_a   1.000
_cell.length_b   1.000
_cell.length_c   1.000
_cell.angle_alpha   90.00
_cell.angle_beta   90.00
_cell.angle_gamma   90.00
#
_symmetry.space_group_name_H-M   'P 1'
#
loop_
_entity.id
_entity.type
_entity.pdbx_description
1 polymer ?
#
loop_
_entity_poly.entity_id
_entity_poly.type
_entity_poly.pdbx_seq_one_letter_code
_entity_poly.pdbx_strand_id
1 'polypeptide(L)'
;NICCNPATIIPFSVHLQTSIILITVCAGYAKMMKLQCNKYGIPCVLVTGVTDSGEYHMWNYIQMENGVWYAVDATWDDQSTTMYDFFLVGSETYSSAAFGTKKFGNTHIPSGKWTTSADCVFLYPVFSQTAYAGQNTVTSKNGLLKDSDGVWRYYTNNQVDTSYTGFAASGSDQVYLINGVQNTSYSGLIYNGGNWYYVQKGVRNTAYSGLSVYNGSWYYVKGGTADWSYTGLAQYNGVWYYVRQGSVDWEYTGLCQYDTIWFYIKNGALDWNYTGLCQHSGVWYYITKGQVNWNYTGSCIYNGKSYYVEKGVLNWKYNSTAVYSSASYTVDLMNVALSQ
;
A
#
# COMPACT_ATOMS: atom_id res chain seq x y z
N ASN A 1 32.58 1.52 -0.11
CA ASN A 1 31.84 1.37 1.14
C ASN A 1 30.74 0.34 0.90
N ILE A 2 31.08 -0.95 1.00
CA ILE A 2 30.11 -2.02 0.99
C ILE A 2 29.67 -2.13 2.44
N CYS A 3 28.48 -1.58 2.77
CA CYS A 3 27.82 -1.82 4.04
C CYS A 3 27.58 -3.33 4.19
N CYS A 4 28.23 -3.97 5.14
CA CYS A 4 27.90 -5.33 5.56
C CYS A 4 26.52 -5.28 6.24
N ASN A 5 25.46 -5.39 5.44
CA ASN A 5 24.12 -5.59 5.96
C ASN A 5 24.05 -7.06 6.44
N PRO A 6 23.69 -7.35 7.71
CA PRO A 6 23.51 -8.72 8.20
C PRO A 6 22.51 -9.53 7.38
N ALA A 7 21.60 -8.88 6.66
CA ALA A 7 20.68 -9.52 5.72
C ALA A 7 21.36 -10.07 4.46
N THR A 8 22.63 -9.75 4.21
CA THR A 8 23.40 -10.27 3.08
C THR A 8 24.22 -11.52 3.45
N ILE A 9 24.27 -11.86 4.73
CA ILE A 9 24.76 -13.17 5.16
C ILE A 9 23.58 -14.12 4.99
N ILE A 10 23.52 -14.77 3.84
CA ILE A 10 22.48 -15.73 3.45
C ILE A 10 22.24 -16.71 4.59
N PRO A 11 20.98 -16.91 5.05
CA PRO A 11 20.69 -17.99 5.98
C PRO A 11 21.18 -19.30 5.35
N PHE A 12 21.93 -20.06 6.10
CA PHE A 12 22.59 -21.30 5.68
C PHE A 12 21.54 -22.42 5.52
N SER A 13 20.55 -22.21 4.67
CA SER A 13 19.71 -23.27 4.12
C SER A 13 20.00 -23.40 2.62
N VAL A 14 21.26 -23.69 2.28
CA VAL A 14 21.54 -24.20 0.95
C VAL A 14 21.14 -25.67 0.95
N HIS A 15 19.97 -25.95 0.38
CA HIS A 15 19.65 -27.28 -0.14
C HIS A 15 20.69 -27.62 -1.21
N LEU A 16 21.83 -28.18 -0.81
CA LEU A 16 22.70 -28.94 -1.68
C LEU A 16 22.09 -30.33 -1.86
N GLN A 17 21.05 -30.41 -2.69
CA GLN A 17 20.72 -31.69 -3.33
C GLN A 17 21.75 -31.93 -4.41
N THR A 18 22.80 -32.64 -4.09
CA THR A 18 23.40 -33.68 -4.95
C THR A 18 24.54 -34.40 -4.16
N SER A 19 24.27 -35.59 -3.74
CA SER A 19 25.15 -36.77 -3.71
C SER A 19 26.65 -36.56 -3.38
N ILE A 20 26.96 -35.99 -2.21
CA ILE A 20 28.14 -36.36 -1.44
C ILE A 20 27.70 -36.32 0.02
N ILE A 21 27.56 -37.45 0.67
CA ILE A 21 27.47 -37.55 2.13
C ILE A 21 28.87 -37.18 2.66
N LEU A 22 29.16 -35.89 2.68
CA LEU A 22 30.20 -35.35 3.54
C LEU A 22 29.56 -35.30 4.93
N ILE A 23 30.02 -36.18 5.81
CA ILE A 23 29.86 -36.00 7.25
C ILE A 23 30.58 -34.70 7.54
N THR A 24 29.82 -33.58 7.50
CA THR A 24 30.35 -32.26 7.83
C THR A 24 30.46 -32.16 9.33
N VAL A 25 31.60 -32.55 9.86
CA VAL A 25 32.04 -32.28 11.22
C VAL A 25 32.34 -30.79 11.35
N CYS A 26 32.47 -30.26 12.54
CA CYS A 26 32.73 -28.83 12.87
C CYS A 26 33.77 -28.16 11.95
N ALA A 27 34.82 -28.89 11.54
CA ALA A 27 35.83 -28.40 10.61
C ALA A 27 35.27 -28.06 9.22
N GLY A 28 34.25 -28.77 8.74
CA GLY A 28 33.60 -28.53 7.47
C GLY A 28 32.82 -27.21 7.52
N TYR A 29 32.00 -27.02 8.55
CA TYR A 29 31.24 -25.79 8.76
C TYR A 29 32.14 -24.56 8.89
N ALA A 30 33.15 -24.62 9.76
CA ALA A 30 34.09 -23.55 9.97
C ALA A 30 34.86 -23.15 8.70
N LYS A 31 35.32 -24.11 7.91
CA LYS A 31 35.99 -23.86 6.62
C LYS A 31 35.05 -23.24 5.59
N MET A 32 33.81 -23.72 5.50
CA MET A 32 32.83 -23.14 4.59
C MET A 32 32.48 -21.68 4.97
N MET A 33 32.31 -21.39 6.24
CA MET A 33 32.15 -20.03 6.74
C MET A 33 33.32 -19.13 6.34
N LYS A 34 34.56 -19.62 6.55
CA LYS A 34 35.79 -18.93 6.15
C LYS A 34 35.82 -18.63 4.64
N LEU A 35 35.45 -19.59 3.80
CA LEU A 35 35.39 -19.42 2.34
C LEU A 35 34.35 -18.37 1.93
N GLN A 36 33.16 -18.37 2.55
CA GLN A 36 32.13 -17.38 2.27
C GLN A 36 32.60 -15.98 2.70
N CYS A 37 33.15 -15.83 3.90
CA CYS A 37 33.70 -14.58 4.35
C CYS A 37 34.77 -14.04 3.38
N ASN A 38 35.71 -14.91 2.95
CA ASN A 38 36.74 -14.53 1.98
C ASN A 38 36.16 -14.04 0.65
N LYS A 39 35.12 -14.73 0.14
CA LYS A 39 34.42 -14.32 -1.10
C LYS A 39 33.87 -12.88 -1.03
N TYR A 40 33.45 -12.47 0.14
CA TYR A 40 32.87 -11.13 0.35
C TYR A 40 33.84 -10.14 1.00
N GLY A 41 35.13 -10.50 1.13
CA GLY A 41 36.13 -9.61 1.73
C GLY A 41 35.97 -9.39 3.23
N ILE A 42 35.27 -10.29 3.93
CA ILE A 42 35.01 -10.19 5.38
C ILE A 42 36.18 -10.87 6.11
N PRO A 43 36.90 -10.20 7.01
CA PRO A 43 37.97 -10.84 7.79
C PRO A 43 37.38 -11.97 8.67
N CYS A 44 37.92 -13.15 8.53
CA CYS A 44 37.48 -14.33 9.26
C CYS A 44 38.68 -15.22 9.56
N VAL A 45 38.76 -15.76 10.74
CA VAL A 45 39.79 -16.77 11.13
C VAL A 45 39.13 -18.07 11.58
N LEU A 46 39.83 -19.19 11.32
CA LEU A 46 39.46 -20.49 11.87
C LEU A 46 40.02 -20.58 13.28
N VAL A 47 39.21 -21.00 14.22
CA VAL A 47 39.59 -21.20 15.62
C VAL A 47 39.48 -22.71 15.95
N THR A 48 40.51 -23.25 16.55
CA THR A 48 40.48 -24.61 17.08
C THR A 48 40.61 -24.60 18.59
N GLY A 49 39.95 -25.53 19.23
CA GLY A 49 39.95 -25.58 20.68
C GLY A 49 39.24 -26.84 21.18
N VAL A 50 38.73 -26.74 22.39
CA VAL A 50 37.93 -27.80 23.02
C VAL A 50 36.62 -27.23 23.54
N THR A 51 35.60 -28.08 23.56
CA THR A 51 34.33 -27.75 24.24
C THR A 51 34.46 -27.91 25.76
N ASP A 52 33.44 -27.53 26.49
CA ASP A 52 33.35 -27.74 27.95
C ASP A 52 33.34 -29.24 28.34
N SER A 53 33.02 -30.15 27.39
CA SER A 53 33.15 -31.61 27.56
C SER A 53 34.57 -32.11 27.27
N GLY A 54 35.49 -31.26 26.81
CA GLY A 54 36.86 -31.62 26.43
C GLY A 54 37.02 -32.19 25.03
N GLU A 55 35.97 -32.16 24.21
CA GLU A 55 36.01 -32.59 22.82
C GLU A 55 36.66 -31.55 21.91
N TYR A 56 37.51 -32.01 20.98
CA TYR A 56 38.09 -31.10 19.98
C TYR A 56 37.00 -30.49 19.09
N HIS A 57 37.08 -29.18 18.93
CA HIS A 57 36.08 -28.42 18.17
C HIS A 57 36.73 -27.34 17.31
N MET A 58 35.99 -26.87 16.28
CA MET A 58 36.46 -25.83 15.37
C MET A 58 35.28 -24.87 15.09
N TRP A 59 35.55 -23.57 15.20
CA TRP A 59 34.61 -22.48 14.92
C TRP A 59 35.30 -21.30 14.24
N ASN A 60 34.65 -20.15 14.14
CA ASN A 60 35.21 -18.96 13.49
C ASN A 60 35.21 -17.76 14.42
N TYR A 61 36.18 -16.85 14.24
CA TYR A 61 36.03 -15.45 14.61
C TYR A 61 35.92 -14.63 13.34
N ILE A 62 34.96 -13.69 13.32
CA ILE A 62 34.64 -12.82 12.20
C ILE A 62 34.75 -11.37 12.67
N GLN A 63 35.47 -10.53 11.92
CA GLN A 63 35.59 -9.13 12.21
C GLN A 63 34.46 -8.37 11.49
N MET A 64 33.68 -7.64 12.27
CA MET A 64 32.61 -6.82 11.76
C MET A 64 33.11 -5.39 11.44
N GLU A 65 32.26 -4.56 10.84
CA GLU A 65 32.58 -3.20 10.41
C GLU A 65 33.00 -2.25 11.54
N ASN A 66 32.68 -2.59 12.78
CA ASN A 66 33.14 -1.87 13.98
C ASN A 66 34.59 -2.20 14.36
N GLY A 67 35.29 -3.04 13.56
CA GLY A 67 36.65 -3.49 13.81
C GLY A 67 36.79 -4.54 14.92
N VAL A 68 35.69 -4.96 15.54
CA VAL A 68 35.68 -5.93 16.65
C VAL A 68 35.42 -7.34 16.10
N TRP A 69 36.07 -8.33 16.70
CA TRP A 69 35.87 -9.74 16.36
C TRP A 69 34.75 -10.35 17.20
N TYR A 70 33.98 -11.24 16.59
CA TYR A 70 32.86 -11.97 17.20
C TYR A 70 32.98 -13.45 16.84
N ALA A 71 32.49 -14.30 17.72
CA ALA A 71 32.52 -15.74 17.49
C ALA A 71 31.29 -16.21 16.71
N VAL A 72 31.51 -17.23 15.86
CA VAL A 72 30.45 -17.94 15.13
C VAL A 72 30.72 -19.43 15.17
N ASP A 73 29.76 -20.20 15.64
CA ASP A 73 29.77 -21.66 15.51
C ASP A 73 28.56 -22.17 14.72
N ALA A 74 28.74 -22.26 13.42
CA ALA A 74 27.71 -22.75 12.51
C ALA A 74 27.36 -24.24 12.73
N THR A 75 28.21 -25.00 13.39
CA THR A 75 27.95 -26.42 13.69
C THR A 75 26.87 -26.55 14.76
N TRP A 76 27.00 -25.76 15.82
CA TRP A 76 26.04 -25.76 16.93
C TRP A 76 24.74 -25.02 16.58
N ASP A 77 24.77 -24.08 15.64
CA ASP A 77 23.57 -23.41 15.14
C ASP A 77 22.76 -24.24 14.13
N ASP A 78 23.39 -25.29 13.51
CA ASP A 78 22.71 -26.17 12.55
C ASP A 78 22.03 -27.35 13.28
N GLN A 79 20.90 -27.06 13.88
CA GLN A 79 20.03 -28.01 14.54
C GLN A 79 18.85 -28.39 13.64
N SER A 80 17.91 -29.18 14.13
CA SER A 80 16.66 -29.51 13.40
C SER A 80 15.88 -28.30 12.90
N THR A 81 16.03 -27.17 13.58
CA THR A 81 15.71 -25.80 13.14
C THR A 81 16.97 -24.98 13.27
N THR A 82 17.32 -24.18 12.24
CA THR A 82 18.48 -23.29 12.31
C THR A 82 18.36 -22.34 13.49
N MET A 83 19.35 -22.37 14.38
CA MET A 83 19.46 -21.51 15.55
C MET A 83 20.45 -20.37 15.26
N TYR A 84 20.51 -19.38 16.13
CA TYR A 84 21.48 -18.27 16.06
C TYR A 84 22.09 -17.99 17.43
N ASP A 85 22.11 -18.99 18.29
CA ASP A 85 22.65 -18.90 19.65
C ASP A 85 24.17 -18.69 19.68
N PHE A 86 24.84 -19.08 18.58
CA PHE A 86 26.30 -19.06 18.44
C PHE A 86 26.75 -18.20 17.25
N PHE A 87 25.89 -17.29 16.76
CA PHE A 87 26.20 -16.43 15.61
C PHE A 87 26.56 -15.02 16.06
N LEU A 88 27.80 -14.57 15.78
CA LEU A 88 28.35 -13.27 16.13
C LEU A 88 28.25 -12.95 17.64
N VAL A 89 28.57 -13.92 18.45
CA VAL A 89 28.50 -13.84 19.92
C VAL A 89 29.81 -13.38 20.54
N GLY A 90 29.73 -12.89 21.77
CA GLY A 90 30.90 -12.57 22.60
C GLY A 90 31.14 -13.64 23.66
N SER A 91 32.28 -13.56 24.35
CA SER A 91 32.69 -14.53 25.37
C SER A 91 31.71 -14.63 26.54
N GLU A 92 31.04 -13.53 26.88
CA GLU A 92 30.05 -13.45 27.97
C GLU A 92 28.61 -13.65 27.50
N THR A 93 28.40 -13.93 26.20
CA THR A 93 27.06 -14.19 25.65
C THR A 93 26.57 -15.56 26.11
N TYR A 94 25.33 -15.62 26.56
CA TYR A 94 24.68 -16.86 26.98
C TYR A 94 23.88 -17.47 25.82
N SER A 95 24.00 -18.77 25.67
CA SER A 95 23.09 -19.53 24.81
C SER A 95 21.67 -19.58 25.39
N SER A 96 20.70 -19.94 24.54
CA SER A 96 19.31 -20.18 25.00
C SER A 96 19.20 -21.38 25.95
N ALA A 97 18.02 -21.54 26.53
CA ALA A 97 17.71 -22.70 27.37
C ALA A 97 17.85 -24.04 26.63
N ALA A 98 17.67 -24.05 25.32
CA ALA A 98 17.87 -25.24 24.47
C ALA A 98 19.31 -25.78 24.56
N PHE A 99 20.30 -24.89 24.78
CA PHE A 99 21.72 -25.25 24.96
C PHE A 99 22.17 -25.10 26.45
N GLY A 100 21.24 -25.07 27.38
CA GLY A 100 21.53 -25.09 28.82
C GLY A 100 21.98 -23.75 29.39
N THR A 101 21.77 -22.62 28.70
CA THR A 101 22.08 -21.27 29.19
C THR A 101 23.53 -21.13 29.69
N LYS A 102 24.47 -21.48 28.82
CA LYS A 102 25.92 -21.45 29.11
C LYS A 102 26.58 -20.28 28.42
N LYS A 103 27.61 -19.70 29.03
CA LYS A 103 28.44 -18.67 28.40
C LYS A 103 29.28 -19.27 27.27
N PHE A 104 29.39 -18.55 26.12
CA PHE A 104 30.19 -18.96 24.98
C PHE A 104 31.64 -19.22 25.38
N GLY A 105 32.26 -18.31 26.11
CA GLY A 105 33.65 -18.45 26.53
C GLY A 105 33.93 -19.67 27.45
N ASN A 106 32.89 -20.23 28.08
CA ASN A 106 33.04 -21.47 28.89
C ASN A 106 32.86 -22.71 28.06
N THR A 107 32.12 -22.67 26.97
CA THR A 107 31.84 -23.79 26.10
C THR A 107 32.80 -23.92 24.91
N HIS A 108 33.54 -22.83 24.59
CA HIS A 108 34.47 -22.73 23.47
C HIS A 108 35.83 -22.22 23.96
N ILE A 109 36.72 -23.16 24.31
CA ILE A 109 38.04 -22.88 24.90
C ILE A 109 39.09 -22.96 23.79
N PRO A 110 39.59 -21.84 23.24
CA PRO A 110 40.54 -21.87 22.13
C PRO A 110 41.88 -22.44 22.57
N SER A 111 42.53 -23.18 21.70
CA SER A 111 43.83 -23.81 21.93
C SER A 111 45.00 -22.81 21.92
N GLY A 112 44.83 -21.61 22.27
CA GLY A 112 45.82 -20.54 22.55
C GLY A 112 46.97 -20.25 21.57
N LYS A 113 47.38 -21.22 20.75
CA LYS A 113 48.51 -21.10 19.80
C LYS A 113 48.32 -22.02 18.61
N TRP A 114 48.36 -21.45 17.41
CA TRP A 114 48.56 -22.18 16.19
C TRP A 114 50.03 -22.03 15.76
N THR A 115 50.82 -23.08 15.80
CA THR A 115 52.22 -23.07 15.31
C THR A 115 52.26 -23.80 13.97
N THR A 116 52.59 -23.07 12.90
CA THR A 116 52.82 -23.68 11.57
C THR A 116 54.27 -24.11 11.38
N SER A 117 55.18 -23.54 12.19
CA SER A 117 56.59 -23.93 12.30
C SER A 117 57.12 -23.40 13.62
N ALA A 118 58.34 -23.82 14.01
CA ALA A 118 58.99 -23.42 15.28
C ALA A 118 59.07 -21.94 15.53
N ASP A 119 58.96 -21.11 14.51
CA ASP A 119 59.19 -19.63 14.58
C ASP A 119 57.93 -18.78 14.26
N CYS A 120 56.79 -19.37 13.95
CA CYS A 120 55.53 -18.65 13.63
C CYS A 120 54.44 -18.99 14.62
N VAL A 121 54.13 -18.07 15.52
CA VAL A 121 53.02 -18.18 16.45
C VAL A 121 51.89 -17.25 16.00
N PHE A 122 50.79 -17.82 15.54
CA PHE A 122 49.54 -17.05 15.29
C PHE A 122 48.74 -17.01 16.58
N LEU A 123 48.53 -15.78 17.09
CA LEU A 123 47.56 -15.55 18.15
C LEU A 123 46.17 -15.31 17.53
N TYR A 124 45.16 -15.96 18.09
CA TYR A 124 43.78 -15.60 17.73
C TYR A 124 43.49 -14.16 18.09
N PRO A 125 42.72 -13.41 17.27
CA PRO A 125 42.32 -12.08 17.64
C PRO A 125 41.47 -12.11 18.92
N VAL A 126 41.64 -11.10 19.75
CA VAL A 126 40.73 -10.91 20.88
C VAL A 126 39.36 -10.62 20.35
N PHE A 127 38.40 -11.42 20.76
CA PHE A 127 37.00 -11.19 20.35
C PHE A 127 36.18 -10.53 21.46
N SER A 128 35.01 -10.01 21.11
CA SER A 128 34.12 -9.27 21.99
C SER A 128 33.72 -10.08 23.24
N GLN A 129 33.42 -9.38 24.32
CA GLN A 129 32.73 -9.97 25.46
C GLN A 129 31.21 -10.04 25.23
N THR A 130 30.66 -9.12 24.46
CA THR A 130 29.21 -9.05 24.17
C THR A 130 28.93 -9.45 22.73
N ALA A 131 27.70 -9.89 22.45
CA ALA A 131 27.26 -10.16 21.09
C ALA A 131 27.32 -8.88 20.23
N TYR A 132 27.46 -9.06 18.92
CA TYR A 132 27.40 -7.98 17.95
C TYR A 132 26.03 -7.28 18.02
N ALA A 133 26.05 -5.96 18.23
CA ALA A 133 24.82 -5.19 18.46
C ALA A 133 23.86 -5.23 17.28
N GLY A 134 24.34 -5.46 16.05
CA GLY A 134 23.51 -5.67 14.88
C GLY A 134 22.75 -7.01 14.87
N GLN A 135 23.20 -8.02 15.64
CA GLN A 135 22.48 -9.27 15.79
C GLN A 135 21.18 -9.11 16.59
N ASN A 136 21.19 -8.26 17.61
CA ASN A 136 20.01 -7.99 18.45
C ASN A 136 18.93 -7.15 17.73
N THR A 137 19.20 -6.68 16.51
CA THR A 137 18.24 -5.99 15.65
C THR A 137 17.66 -6.90 14.55
N VAL A 138 17.83 -8.19 14.60
CA VAL A 138 16.89 -9.09 13.90
C VAL A 138 15.59 -9.06 14.70
N THR A 139 14.95 -7.90 14.70
CA THR A 139 13.52 -7.84 15.03
C THR A 139 12.86 -8.82 14.09
N SER A 140 12.32 -9.90 14.65
CA SER A 140 11.52 -10.85 13.90
C SER A 140 10.56 -10.04 13.02
N LYS A 141 10.76 -10.09 11.71
CA LYS A 141 9.87 -9.41 10.79
C LYS A 141 8.52 -10.12 10.86
N ASN A 142 7.59 -9.50 11.56
CA ASN A 142 6.20 -9.94 11.64
C ASN A 142 5.28 -8.75 11.44
N GLY A 143 4.18 -8.99 10.73
CA GLY A 143 3.22 -7.94 10.40
C GLY A 143 3.65 -7.06 9.24
N LEU A 144 3.02 -5.89 9.12
CA LEU A 144 3.25 -4.94 8.03
C LEU A 144 4.50 -4.10 8.29
N LEU A 145 5.48 -4.21 7.42
CA LEU A 145 6.73 -3.46 7.46
C LEU A 145 7.03 -2.83 6.11
N LYS A 146 7.67 -1.65 6.14
CA LYS A 146 8.15 -0.97 4.95
C LYS A 146 9.63 -1.28 4.75
N ASP A 147 9.98 -1.88 3.64
CA ASP A 147 11.35 -2.22 3.31
C ASP A 147 12.16 -1.01 2.77
N SER A 148 13.47 -1.19 2.63
CA SER A 148 14.40 -0.16 2.14
C SER A 148 14.10 0.31 0.71
N ASP A 149 13.40 -0.50 -0.08
CA ASP A 149 12.91 -0.14 -1.41
C ASP A 149 11.65 0.74 -1.39
N GLY A 150 11.14 1.07 -0.18
CA GLY A 150 9.96 1.88 0.03
C GLY A 150 8.64 1.13 -0.14
N VAL A 151 8.66 -0.17 -0.41
CA VAL A 151 7.48 -1.02 -0.59
C VAL A 151 7.09 -1.67 0.73
N TRP A 152 5.79 -1.65 1.04
CA TRP A 152 5.25 -2.34 2.20
C TRP A 152 5.09 -3.84 1.92
N ARG A 153 5.49 -4.67 2.89
CA ARG A 153 5.31 -6.12 2.86
C ARG A 153 4.77 -6.63 4.19
N TYR A 154 3.94 -7.65 4.12
CA TYR A 154 3.46 -8.34 5.31
C TYR A 154 4.33 -9.57 5.55
N TYR A 155 4.87 -9.65 6.75
CA TYR A 155 5.81 -10.69 7.13
C TYR A 155 5.21 -11.63 8.17
N THR A 156 5.52 -12.89 8.05
CA THR A 156 5.30 -13.92 9.06
C THR A 156 6.61 -14.69 9.22
N ASN A 157 7.18 -14.71 10.43
CA ASN A 157 8.44 -15.39 10.73
C ASN A 157 9.58 -15.02 9.76
N ASN A 158 9.84 -13.73 9.59
CA ASN A 158 10.88 -13.16 8.70
C ASN A 158 10.68 -13.39 7.19
N GLN A 159 9.63 -14.07 6.78
CA GLN A 159 9.31 -14.27 5.36
C GLN A 159 8.09 -13.46 4.95
N VAL A 160 8.06 -13.01 3.69
CA VAL A 160 6.86 -12.37 3.14
C VAL A 160 5.75 -13.41 3.10
N ASP A 161 4.64 -13.10 3.77
CA ASP A 161 3.49 -13.97 3.81
C ASP A 161 2.68 -13.84 2.51
N THR A 162 3.01 -14.66 1.53
CA THR A 162 2.35 -14.66 0.22
C THR A 162 0.89 -15.12 0.25
N SER A 163 0.42 -15.65 1.38
CA SER A 163 -1.00 -15.99 1.57
C SER A 163 -1.84 -14.77 1.96
N TYR A 164 -1.20 -13.70 2.44
CA TYR A 164 -1.90 -12.50 2.90
C TYR A 164 -2.35 -11.63 1.72
N THR A 165 -3.65 -11.44 1.59
CA THR A 165 -4.25 -10.48 0.67
C THR A 165 -5.32 -9.69 1.42
N GLY A 166 -5.23 -8.36 1.41
CA GLY A 166 -6.13 -7.50 2.16
C GLY A 166 -5.47 -6.23 2.67
N PHE A 167 -6.15 -5.53 3.58
CA PHE A 167 -5.59 -4.40 4.29
C PHE A 167 -4.78 -4.84 5.51
N ALA A 168 -3.61 -4.25 5.65
CA ALA A 168 -2.86 -4.25 6.90
C ALA A 168 -2.60 -2.80 7.34
N ALA A 169 -2.45 -2.60 8.64
CA ALA A 169 -2.17 -1.29 9.22
C ALA A 169 -0.79 -1.25 9.87
N SER A 170 -0.10 -0.10 9.74
CA SER A 170 1.12 0.23 10.48
C SER A 170 1.05 1.69 10.88
N GLY A 171 0.83 1.95 12.18
CA GLY A 171 0.50 3.28 12.67
C GLY A 171 -0.78 3.82 12.03
N SER A 172 -0.71 4.99 11.40
CA SER A 172 -1.83 5.61 10.68
C SER A 172 -2.02 5.07 9.26
N ASP A 173 -1.02 4.38 8.71
CA ASP A 173 -1.04 3.91 7.33
C ASP A 173 -1.83 2.61 7.22
N GLN A 174 -2.72 2.56 6.24
CA GLN A 174 -3.45 1.35 5.85
C GLN A 174 -3.06 1.00 4.42
N VAL A 175 -2.50 -0.20 4.25
CA VAL A 175 -1.89 -0.64 3.00
C VAL A 175 -2.66 -1.83 2.44
N TYR A 176 -2.98 -1.77 1.16
CA TYR A 176 -3.59 -2.88 0.43
C TYR A 176 -2.50 -3.76 -0.18
N LEU A 177 -2.50 -5.01 0.24
CA LEU A 177 -1.53 -6.02 -0.17
C LEU A 177 -2.21 -7.09 -1.00
N ILE A 178 -1.46 -7.62 -1.95
CA ILE A 178 -1.77 -8.85 -2.69
C ILE A 178 -0.56 -9.76 -2.55
N ASN A 179 -0.78 -11.00 -2.09
CA ASN A 179 0.28 -11.97 -1.85
C ASN A 179 1.40 -11.40 -0.95
N GLY A 180 0.99 -10.71 0.12
CA GLY A 180 1.91 -10.13 1.10
C GLY A 180 2.68 -8.88 0.65
N VAL A 181 2.46 -8.37 -0.57
CA VAL A 181 3.18 -7.21 -1.11
C VAL A 181 2.21 -6.09 -1.45
N GLN A 182 2.59 -4.84 -1.15
CA GLN A 182 1.83 -3.65 -1.52
C GLN A 182 1.57 -3.61 -3.02
N ASN A 183 0.31 -3.47 -3.41
CA ASN A 183 -0.04 -3.30 -4.82
C ASN A 183 0.11 -1.84 -5.26
N THR A 184 1.34 -1.42 -5.56
CA THR A 184 1.68 -0.04 -5.94
C THR A 184 1.09 0.40 -7.29
N SER A 185 0.66 -0.53 -8.12
CA SER A 185 0.03 -0.24 -9.41
C SER A 185 -1.46 0.06 -9.28
N TYR A 186 -2.10 -0.29 -8.17
CA TYR A 186 -3.54 -0.11 -7.99
C TYR A 186 -3.89 1.22 -7.35
N SER A 187 -4.80 1.95 -8.00
CA SER A 187 -5.48 3.11 -7.42
C SER A 187 -6.97 2.99 -7.73
N GLY A 188 -7.82 3.08 -6.71
CA GLY A 188 -9.25 2.88 -6.86
C GLY A 188 -9.92 2.41 -5.57
N LEU A 189 -11.15 1.91 -5.69
CA LEU A 189 -11.90 1.39 -4.54
C LEU A 189 -11.58 -0.07 -4.28
N ILE A 190 -11.45 -0.41 -3.01
CA ILE A 190 -11.38 -1.79 -2.52
C ILE A 190 -12.36 -2.00 -1.38
N TYR A 191 -12.91 -3.21 -1.30
CA TYR A 191 -13.80 -3.61 -0.22
C TYR A 191 -13.01 -4.33 0.87
N ASN A 192 -13.18 -3.89 2.13
CA ASN A 192 -12.58 -4.54 3.27
C ASN A 192 -13.40 -4.31 4.55
N GLY A 193 -13.69 -5.37 5.29
CA GLY A 193 -14.35 -5.27 6.60
C GLY A 193 -15.70 -4.56 6.59
N GLY A 194 -16.54 -4.74 5.56
CA GLY A 194 -17.85 -4.11 5.45
C GLY A 194 -17.86 -2.72 4.82
N ASN A 195 -16.70 -2.14 4.53
CA ASN A 195 -16.56 -0.79 3.97
C ASN A 195 -15.77 -0.77 2.67
N TRP A 196 -16.00 0.28 1.87
CA TRP A 196 -15.24 0.55 0.66
C TRP A 196 -14.28 1.70 0.90
N TYR A 197 -13.00 1.47 0.60
CA TYR A 197 -11.93 2.44 0.81
C TYR A 197 -11.26 2.80 -0.49
N TYR A 198 -10.92 4.07 -0.65
CA TYR A 198 -10.10 4.52 -1.77
C TYR A 198 -8.63 4.38 -1.43
N VAL A 199 -7.90 3.67 -2.29
CA VAL A 199 -6.45 3.55 -2.22
C VAL A 199 -5.81 4.24 -3.41
N GLN A 200 -4.62 4.78 -3.18
CA GLN A 200 -3.75 5.34 -4.21
C GLN A 200 -2.39 4.67 -4.11
N LYS A 201 -1.98 4.01 -5.19
CA LYS A 201 -0.74 3.21 -5.20
C LYS A 201 -0.68 2.21 -4.04
N GLY A 202 -1.82 1.56 -3.75
CA GLY A 202 -1.94 0.57 -2.69
C GLY A 202 -1.98 1.12 -1.26
N VAL A 203 -1.93 2.43 -1.04
CA VAL A 203 -2.08 3.04 0.30
C VAL A 203 -3.42 3.75 0.38
N ARG A 204 -4.13 3.60 1.50
CA ARG A 204 -5.39 4.32 1.72
C ARG A 204 -5.15 5.82 1.68
N ASN A 205 -5.93 6.51 0.86
CA ASN A 205 -5.87 7.96 0.74
C ASN A 205 -7.11 8.60 1.38
N THR A 206 -6.99 9.01 2.64
CA THR A 206 -8.07 9.66 3.40
C THR A 206 -8.33 11.10 2.98
N ALA A 207 -7.45 11.72 2.19
CA ALA A 207 -7.67 13.07 1.65
C ALA A 207 -8.52 13.06 0.36
N TYR A 208 -8.68 11.90 -0.28
CA TYR A 208 -9.42 11.82 -1.54
C TYR A 208 -10.92 12.01 -1.33
N SER A 209 -11.51 12.93 -2.10
CA SER A 209 -12.96 13.08 -2.23
C SER A 209 -13.27 13.31 -3.71
N GLY A 210 -14.26 12.56 -4.25
CA GLY A 210 -14.61 12.60 -5.66
C GLY A 210 -15.15 11.27 -6.16
N LEU A 211 -15.22 11.10 -7.48
CA LEU A 211 -15.70 9.86 -8.10
C LEU A 211 -14.56 8.87 -8.31
N SER A 212 -14.81 7.61 -8.03
CA SER A 212 -13.92 6.49 -8.31
C SER A 212 -14.67 5.34 -8.98
N VAL A 213 -13.99 4.66 -9.91
CA VAL A 213 -14.58 3.55 -10.67
C VAL A 213 -14.22 2.21 -10.03
N TYR A 214 -15.21 1.33 -9.92
CA TYR A 214 -15.00 -0.06 -9.54
C TYR A 214 -15.95 -0.97 -10.34
N ASN A 215 -15.40 -1.96 -11.03
CA ASN A 215 -16.15 -2.89 -11.88
C ASN A 215 -17.12 -2.20 -12.85
N GLY A 216 -16.70 -1.11 -13.49
CA GLY A 216 -17.49 -0.35 -14.45
C GLY A 216 -18.55 0.59 -13.83
N SER A 217 -18.80 0.52 -12.54
CA SER A 217 -19.69 1.43 -11.81
C SER A 217 -18.89 2.56 -11.15
N TRP A 218 -19.53 3.71 -10.98
CA TRP A 218 -18.90 4.92 -10.48
C TRP A 218 -19.49 5.27 -9.11
N TYR A 219 -18.62 5.48 -8.14
CA TYR A 219 -19.02 5.71 -6.76
C TYR A 219 -18.41 6.99 -6.21
N TYR A 220 -19.17 7.69 -5.37
CA TYR A 220 -18.69 8.87 -4.67
C TYR A 220 -17.93 8.50 -3.41
N VAL A 221 -16.73 9.05 -3.29
CA VAL A 221 -15.83 8.88 -2.16
C VAL A 221 -15.72 10.20 -1.41
N LYS A 222 -15.76 10.15 -0.09
CA LYS A 222 -15.53 11.29 0.79
C LYS A 222 -14.54 10.87 1.88
N GLY A 223 -13.43 11.61 1.99
CA GLY A 223 -12.42 11.30 2.99
C GLY A 223 -11.87 9.88 2.87
N GLY A 224 -11.65 9.40 1.63
CA GLY A 224 -11.11 8.07 1.35
C GLY A 224 -12.04 6.90 1.64
N THR A 225 -13.35 7.14 1.82
CA THR A 225 -14.36 6.09 2.05
C THR A 225 -15.58 6.36 1.15
N ALA A 226 -16.19 5.32 0.59
CA ALA A 226 -17.41 5.48 -0.21
C ALA A 226 -18.54 6.07 0.66
N ASP A 227 -19.17 7.12 0.16
CA ASP A 227 -20.26 7.81 0.86
C ASP A 227 -21.60 7.50 0.18
N TRP A 228 -22.31 6.52 0.72
CA TRP A 228 -23.61 6.07 0.22
C TRP A 228 -24.75 7.04 0.52
N SER A 229 -24.52 8.06 1.35
CA SER A 229 -25.52 9.07 1.66
C SER A 229 -25.53 10.24 0.66
N TYR A 230 -24.44 10.36 -0.13
CA TYR A 230 -24.28 11.49 -1.04
C TYR A 230 -25.25 11.43 -2.21
N THR A 231 -25.96 12.53 -2.43
CA THR A 231 -26.78 12.77 -3.64
C THR A 231 -26.51 14.19 -4.11
N GLY A 232 -26.12 14.37 -5.38
CA GLY A 232 -25.74 15.65 -5.93
C GLY A 232 -24.79 15.54 -7.10
N LEU A 233 -24.07 16.62 -7.45
CA LEU A 233 -23.10 16.64 -8.53
C LEU A 233 -21.69 16.37 -8.03
N ALA A 234 -20.98 15.51 -8.74
CA ALA A 234 -19.56 15.26 -8.50
C ALA A 234 -18.78 15.30 -9.81
N GLN A 235 -17.55 15.84 -9.77
CA GLN A 235 -16.71 16.01 -10.95
C GLN A 235 -15.71 14.86 -11.08
N TYR A 236 -15.51 14.41 -12.33
CA TYR A 236 -14.42 13.49 -12.69
C TYR A 236 -13.87 13.85 -14.07
N ASN A 237 -12.55 14.04 -14.16
CA ASN A 237 -11.86 14.43 -15.39
C ASN A 237 -12.53 15.63 -16.14
N GLY A 238 -12.96 16.63 -15.39
CA GLY A 238 -13.58 17.84 -15.94
C GLY A 238 -15.06 17.73 -16.29
N VAL A 239 -15.66 16.56 -16.22
CA VAL A 239 -17.09 16.32 -16.47
C VAL A 239 -17.82 16.17 -15.13
N TRP A 240 -19.03 16.78 -15.04
CA TRP A 240 -19.89 16.68 -13.89
C TRP A 240 -20.93 15.57 -14.07
N TYR A 241 -21.10 14.75 -13.05
CA TYR A 241 -22.02 13.63 -13.04
C TYR A 241 -23.00 13.74 -11.87
N TYR A 242 -24.23 13.28 -12.11
CA TYR A 242 -25.21 13.18 -11.05
C TYR A 242 -25.07 11.89 -10.28
N VAL A 243 -24.88 12.02 -8.98
CA VAL A 243 -24.76 10.91 -8.03
C VAL A 243 -26.06 10.80 -7.24
N ARG A 244 -26.58 9.60 -7.11
CA ARG A 244 -27.71 9.28 -6.24
C ARG A 244 -27.32 8.16 -5.31
N GLN A 245 -27.44 8.40 -3.99
CA GLN A 245 -27.10 7.40 -2.97
C GLN A 245 -25.71 6.78 -3.22
N GLY A 246 -24.70 7.64 -3.39
CA GLY A 246 -23.29 7.26 -3.51
C GLY A 246 -22.85 6.70 -4.85
N SER A 247 -23.75 6.47 -5.83
CA SER A 247 -23.40 6.00 -7.17
C SER A 247 -23.89 6.92 -8.27
N VAL A 248 -23.16 6.98 -9.40
CA VAL A 248 -23.60 7.76 -10.56
C VAL A 248 -24.87 7.11 -11.13
N ASP A 249 -25.92 7.94 -11.26
CA ASP A 249 -27.21 7.52 -11.83
C ASP A 249 -27.26 7.90 -13.31
N TRP A 250 -26.89 6.94 -14.16
CA TRP A 250 -26.84 7.11 -15.60
C TRP A 250 -28.24 7.27 -16.27
N GLU A 251 -29.31 6.93 -15.57
CA GLU A 251 -30.68 7.06 -16.10
C GLU A 251 -31.26 8.43 -15.79
N TYR A 252 -30.65 9.18 -14.88
CA TYR A 252 -31.17 10.47 -14.47
C TYR A 252 -31.09 11.50 -15.60
N THR A 253 -32.24 12.08 -15.92
CA THR A 253 -32.34 13.27 -16.79
C THR A 253 -33.26 14.27 -16.11
N GLY A 254 -32.78 15.50 -15.87
CA GLY A 254 -33.53 16.51 -15.13
C GLY A 254 -32.63 17.59 -14.55
N LEU A 255 -33.16 18.31 -13.57
CA LEU A 255 -32.42 19.41 -12.92
C LEU A 255 -31.80 18.93 -11.60
N CYS A 256 -30.55 19.31 -11.38
CA CYS A 256 -29.85 19.14 -10.11
C CYS A 256 -29.25 20.46 -9.66
N GLN A 257 -29.44 20.81 -8.39
CA GLN A 257 -28.82 21.99 -7.80
C GLN A 257 -27.41 21.63 -7.26
N TYR A 258 -26.46 22.49 -7.58
CA TYR A 258 -25.13 22.47 -6.97
C TYR A 258 -24.76 23.88 -6.56
N ASP A 259 -24.46 24.04 -5.27
CA ASP A 259 -24.37 25.36 -4.64
C ASP A 259 -25.68 26.15 -4.84
N THR A 260 -25.66 27.30 -5.48
CA THR A 260 -26.83 28.14 -5.75
C THR A 260 -27.39 28.01 -7.17
N ILE A 261 -26.73 27.20 -8.02
CA ILE A 261 -27.02 27.11 -9.45
C ILE A 261 -27.72 25.77 -9.75
N TRP A 262 -28.74 25.85 -10.62
CA TRP A 262 -29.43 24.68 -11.13
C TRP A 262 -28.88 24.29 -12.51
N PHE A 263 -28.51 23.04 -12.63
CA PHE A 263 -27.90 22.47 -13.83
C PHE A 263 -28.79 21.39 -14.45
N TYR A 264 -28.76 21.32 -15.78
CA TYR A 264 -29.44 20.27 -16.54
C TYR A 264 -28.54 19.07 -16.74
N ILE A 265 -29.05 17.94 -16.31
CA ILE A 265 -28.41 16.65 -16.41
C ILE A 265 -29.11 15.81 -17.48
N LYS A 266 -28.37 15.17 -18.34
CA LYS A 266 -28.87 14.22 -19.34
C LYS A 266 -28.08 12.93 -19.24
N ASN A 267 -28.80 11.82 -19.02
CA ASN A 267 -28.19 10.50 -18.88
C ASN A 267 -27.03 10.50 -17.87
N GLY A 268 -27.28 11.04 -16.68
CA GLY A 268 -26.32 11.07 -15.58
C GLY A 268 -25.20 12.11 -15.68
N ALA A 269 -25.05 12.82 -16.80
CA ALA A 269 -23.99 13.82 -16.98
C ALA A 269 -24.57 15.21 -17.24
N LEU A 270 -23.85 16.26 -16.82
CA LEU A 270 -24.22 17.63 -17.09
C LEU A 270 -24.09 17.93 -18.57
N ASP A 271 -25.21 18.40 -19.21
CA ASP A 271 -25.24 18.74 -20.64
C ASP A 271 -25.19 20.28 -20.82
N TRP A 272 -23.98 20.79 -21.08
CA TRP A 272 -23.75 22.20 -21.36
C TRP A 272 -24.35 22.68 -22.68
N ASN A 273 -24.74 21.79 -23.57
CA ASN A 273 -25.30 22.16 -24.87
C ASN A 273 -26.82 22.32 -24.85
N TYR A 274 -27.46 21.87 -23.76
CA TYR A 274 -28.91 21.92 -23.68
C TYR A 274 -29.42 23.36 -23.51
N THR A 275 -30.36 23.72 -24.36
CA THR A 275 -31.17 24.96 -24.25
C THR A 275 -32.62 24.57 -24.53
N GLY A 276 -33.55 24.93 -23.62
CA GLY A 276 -34.95 24.54 -23.72
C GLY A 276 -35.65 24.46 -22.37
N LEU A 277 -36.81 23.83 -22.32
CA LEU A 277 -37.57 23.67 -21.10
C LEU A 277 -37.25 22.34 -20.40
N CYS A 278 -37.13 22.36 -19.09
CA CYS A 278 -37.02 21.18 -18.25
C CYS A 278 -37.95 21.29 -17.05
N GLN A 279 -38.67 20.21 -16.74
CA GLN A 279 -39.56 20.15 -15.59
C GLN A 279 -38.79 19.63 -14.35
N HIS A 280 -39.00 20.28 -13.23
CA HIS A 280 -38.53 19.83 -11.92
C HIS A 280 -39.60 20.12 -10.84
N SER A 281 -39.98 19.09 -10.07
CA SER A 281 -41.00 19.21 -9.00
C SER A 281 -42.27 19.89 -9.45
N GLY A 282 -42.77 19.58 -10.66
CA GLY A 282 -44.02 20.13 -11.21
C GLY A 282 -43.87 21.48 -11.88
N VAL A 283 -42.74 22.17 -11.74
CA VAL A 283 -42.47 23.50 -12.32
C VAL A 283 -41.55 23.35 -13.55
N TRP A 284 -41.84 24.12 -14.62
CA TRP A 284 -41.03 24.14 -15.81
C TRP A 284 -40.08 25.35 -15.79
N TYR A 285 -38.81 25.06 -16.05
CA TYR A 285 -37.73 26.04 -16.05
C TYR A 285 -37.10 26.15 -17.43
N TYR A 286 -36.67 27.34 -17.80
CA TYR A 286 -35.92 27.58 -19.03
C TYR A 286 -34.43 27.47 -18.80
N ILE A 287 -33.81 26.61 -19.57
CA ILE A 287 -32.41 26.26 -19.51
C ILE A 287 -31.68 26.95 -20.67
N THR A 288 -30.53 27.53 -20.40
CA THR A 288 -29.59 28.01 -21.42
C THR A 288 -28.22 27.49 -21.12
N LYS A 289 -27.61 26.81 -22.10
CA LYS A 289 -26.27 26.22 -21.92
C LYS A 289 -26.15 25.44 -20.62
N GLY A 290 -27.06 24.50 -20.41
CA GLY A 290 -27.06 23.60 -19.26
C GLY A 290 -27.41 24.17 -17.90
N GLN A 291 -27.79 25.48 -17.82
CA GLN A 291 -28.14 26.15 -16.55
C GLN A 291 -29.51 26.78 -16.61
N VAL A 292 -30.23 26.82 -15.48
CA VAL A 292 -31.48 27.58 -15.38
C VAL A 292 -31.16 29.04 -15.57
N ASN A 293 -31.84 29.69 -16.55
CA ASN A 293 -31.67 31.12 -16.87
C ASN A 293 -32.77 31.95 -16.24
N TRP A 294 -32.54 32.39 -15.02
CA TRP A 294 -33.48 33.23 -14.28
C TRP A 294 -33.75 34.62 -14.87
N ASN A 295 -32.89 35.07 -15.79
CA ASN A 295 -33.03 36.37 -16.44
C ASN A 295 -33.85 36.29 -17.74
N TYR A 296 -34.18 35.07 -18.20
CA TYR A 296 -34.91 34.89 -19.44
C TYR A 296 -36.39 35.22 -19.28
N THR A 297 -36.89 36.14 -20.08
CA THR A 297 -38.29 36.40 -20.26
C THR A 297 -38.58 36.50 -21.75
N GLY A 298 -39.49 35.69 -22.26
CA GLY A 298 -39.79 35.64 -23.69
C GLY A 298 -40.41 34.30 -24.11
N SER A 299 -40.60 34.17 -25.39
CA SER A 299 -41.15 32.94 -25.98
C SER A 299 -40.07 31.92 -26.31
N CYS A 300 -40.37 30.64 -26.08
CA CYS A 300 -39.50 29.53 -26.48
C CYS A 300 -40.31 28.41 -27.16
N ILE A 301 -39.66 27.61 -28.00
CA ILE A 301 -40.31 26.46 -28.63
C ILE A 301 -39.85 25.18 -27.89
N TYR A 302 -40.82 24.37 -27.49
CA TYR A 302 -40.58 23.07 -26.88
C TYR A 302 -41.53 22.01 -27.44
N ASN A 303 -41.00 20.90 -27.97
CA ASN A 303 -41.80 19.88 -28.65
C ASN A 303 -42.74 20.43 -29.73
N GLY A 304 -42.27 21.41 -30.52
CA GLY A 304 -43.02 22.02 -31.62
C GLY A 304 -44.12 23.00 -31.19
N LYS A 305 -44.23 23.29 -29.89
CA LYS A 305 -45.21 24.25 -29.36
C LYS A 305 -44.49 25.46 -28.78
N SER A 306 -45.13 26.64 -28.92
CA SER A 306 -44.62 27.88 -28.35
C SER A 306 -45.09 28.05 -26.91
N TYR A 307 -44.20 28.46 -26.03
CA TYR A 307 -44.46 28.73 -24.61
C TYR A 307 -43.84 30.04 -24.21
N TYR A 308 -44.51 30.72 -23.27
CA TYR A 308 -44.01 31.96 -22.69
C TYR A 308 -43.37 31.70 -21.32
N VAL A 309 -42.17 32.17 -21.17
CA VAL A 309 -41.35 32.05 -19.94
C VAL A 309 -41.19 33.44 -19.34
N GLU A 310 -41.35 33.56 -18.04
CA GLU A 310 -41.11 34.79 -17.29
C GLU A 310 -40.11 34.54 -16.17
N LYS A 311 -39.00 35.30 -16.18
CA LYS A 311 -37.92 35.16 -15.19
C LYS A 311 -37.49 33.69 -15.00
N GLY A 312 -37.25 32.99 -16.11
CA GLY A 312 -36.76 31.61 -16.12
C GLY A 312 -37.80 30.53 -15.82
N VAL A 313 -39.08 30.91 -15.52
CA VAL A 313 -40.14 29.97 -15.19
C VAL A 313 -41.26 30.06 -16.23
N LEU A 314 -41.79 28.90 -16.63
CA LEU A 314 -42.92 28.84 -17.55
C LEU A 314 -44.17 29.49 -16.94
N ASN A 315 -44.72 30.51 -17.61
CA ASN A 315 -45.92 31.19 -17.17
C ASN A 315 -47.17 30.59 -17.79
N TRP A 316 -47.87 29.74 -17.06
CA TRP A 316 -49.08 29.08 -17.52
C TRP A 316 -50.25 30.04 -17.83
N LYS A 317 -50.29 31.19 -17.21
CA LYS A 317 -51.37 32.16 -17.45
C LYS A 317 -51.39 32.61 -18.91
N TYR A 318 -50.20 32.87 -19.47
CA TYR A 318 -50.10 33.27 -20.90
C TYR A 318 -50.29 32.06 -21.82
N ASN A 319 -49.84 30.86 -21.42
CA ASN A 319 -49.94 29.67 -22.22
C ASN A 319 -51.35 29.07 -22.26
N SER A 320 -52.14 29.24 -21.21
CA SER A 320 -53.55 28.80 -21.16
C SER A 320 -54.46 29.64 -22.03
N THR A 321 -54.18 30.93 -22.18
CA THR A 321 -54.97 31.81 -23.05
C THR A 321 -54.72 31.54 -24.54
N ALA A 322 -53.49 31.09 -24.89
CA ALA A 322 -53.15 30.72 -26.26
C ALA A 322 -53.81 29.45 -26.76
N VAL A 323 -54.24 28.53 -25.86
CA VAL A 323 -54.91 27.28 -26.21
C VAL A 323 -56.39 27.49 -26.58
N TYR A 324 -57.01 28.59 -26.13
CA TYR A 324 -58.44 28.91 -26.39
C TYR A 324 -58.66 29.84 -27.58
N SER A 325 -57.62 30.44 -28.14
CA SER A 325 -57.74 31.24 -29.37
C SER A 325 -57.59 30.29 -30.58
N SER A 326 -58.62 30.27 -31.43
CA SER A 326 -58.55 29.59 -32.73
C SER A 326 -57.27 29.93 -33.46
N ALA A 327 -56.72 29.03 -34.27
CA ALA A 327 -55.38 29.11 -34.91
C ALA A 327 -55.06 30.42 -35.67
N SER A 328 -56.02 31.31 -35.85
CA SER A 328 -55.83 32.62 -36.50
C SER A 328 -55.35 33.77 -35.59
N TYR A 329 -55.34 33.57 -34.26
CA TYR A 329 -54.99 34.66 -33.30
C TYR A 329 -53.71 34.42 -32.49
N THR A 330 -53.02 33.33 -32.71
CA THR A 330 -51.80 32.95 -31.96
C THR A 330 -50.66 33.97 -32.17
N VAL A 331 -50.60 34.68 -33.28
CA VAL A 331 -49.53 35.65 -33.57
C VAL A 331 -49.81 36.99 -32.87
N ASP A 332 -51.06 37.42 -32.78
CA ASP A 332 -51.40 38.70 -32.21
C ASP A 332 -51.30 38.77 -30.70
N LEU A 333 -51.58 37.66 -29.99
CA LEU A 333 -51.44 37.61 -28.52
C LEU A 333 -49.97 37.58 -28.08
N MET A 334 -49.09 37.04 -28.87
CA MET A 334 -47.66 37.13 -28.61
C MET A 334 -47.13 38.56 -28.78
N ASN A 335 -47.62 39.29 -29.79
CA ASN A 335 -47.23 40.66 -30.02
C ASN A 335 -47.79 41.63 -28.95
N VAL A 336 -48.95 41.36 -28.37
CA VAL A 336 -49.50 42.12 -27.24
C VAL A 336 -48.74 41.88 -25.96
N ALA A 337 -48.27 40.68 -25.70
CA ALA A 337 -47.46 40.34 -24.54
C ALA A 337 -46.01 40.94 -24.59
N LEU A 338 -45.53 41.23 -25.80
CA LEU A 338 -44.22 41.85 -26.02
C LEU A 338 -44.26 43.40 -26.08
N SER A 339 -45.46 44.01 -26.08
CA SER A 339 -45.64 45.47 -26.16
C SER A 339 -46.05 46.12 -24.82
N GLN A 340 -46.13 45.35 -23.73
CA GLN A 340 -46.30 45.84 -22.35
C GLN A 340 -45.11 45.42 -21.48
#